data_262290148d091fe78f495fa81627d011
#
_entry.id   262290148d091fe78f495fa81627d011
#
_cell.length_a   1.000
_cell.length_b   1.000
_cell.length_c   1.000
_cell.angle_alpha   90.00
_cell.angle_beta   90.00
_cell.angle_gamma   90.00
#
_symmetry.space_group_name_H-M   'P 1'
#
loop_
_entity.id
_entity.type
_entity.pdbx_description
1 polymer ?
#
loop_
_entity_poly.entity_id
_entity_poly.type
_entity_poly.pdbx_seq_one_letter_code
_entity_poly.pdbx_strand_id
1 'polypeptide(L)'
;ENVMAGPTMMRRAASIYGSALEKSATGHVDSGLGKQVIFGSTSILQPNVVIDKGQVNLVVDGVDFEFYNMPSSEAPAEMTFYLPRWKAFCGAEVLSHTMHNVLTLRGAKVRDALLWSNYIGEAIDRLDQVEVFFNSHHWPTWGHERIITQMQQQQDMYRFTHDQTLRLANIGYTPREIAAALKLPKSLAGNFHLRGYYGTLSHNSRAVYQHYFGWYDGNPANLDPLPPLHAAEHYVEFMGGADAILSKAAAYQARGEYRWVAEVLNHVVFADPDNRAAKAMLADAYRQLGYQAESSLWRDIYLMGVDELENGPPKMRSVASSAAFLNEVPLLEFMKALSVKLDADKAEGEALVINIRFSDLDQNFVLQVRNSVLYYREAATDPKADASLTLTKSMFLGLVGGQVSVLDMIKSDALKVDGSVLRLITFFSILGASNDSFNIVTP
;
A
#
# COMPACT_ATOMS: atom_id res chain seq x y z
N GLU A 1 -3.21 -4.79 -8.24
CA GLU A 1 -3.36 -3.57 -7.43
C GLU A 1 -2.12 -2.68 -7.54
N ASN A 2 -0.95 -3.19 -7.22
CA ASN A 2 0.30 -2.42 -7.23
C ASN A 2 0.64 -1.84 -8.61
N VAL A 3 0.23 -2.46 -9.70
CA VAL A 3 0.48 -1.97 -11.05
C VAL A 3 -0.40 -0.75 -11.36
N MET A 4 -1.68 -0.79 -10.95
CA MET A 4 -2.64 0.30 -11.22
C MET A 4 -2.46 1.48 -10.26
N ALA A 5 -2.30 1.23 -8.96
CA ALA A 5 -2.17 2.24 -7.91
C ALA A 5 -0.72 2.50 -7.48
N GLY A 6 0.24 2.05 -8.29
CA GLY A 6 1.68 2.09 -7.99
C GLY A 6 2.21 3.43 -7.53
N PRO A 7 1.97 4.54 -8.25
CA PRO A 7 2.50 5.84 -7.86
C PRO A 7 2.11 6.25 -6.43
N THR A 8 0.81 6.15 -6.10
CA THR A 8 0.32 6.47 -4.75
C THR A 8 0.88 5.52 -3.69
N MET A 9 0.87 4.21 -3.98
CA MET A 9 1.41 3.22 -3.03
C MET A 9 2.89 3.42 -2.79
N MET A 10 3.69 3.69 -3.82
CA MET A 10 5.14 3.93 -3.68
C MET A 10 5.42 5.21 -2.91
N ARG A 11 4.72 6.30 -3.21
CA ARG A 11 4.86 7.56 -2.46
C ARG A 11 4.57 7.38 -0.96
N ARG A 12 3.50 6.65 -0.63
CA ARG A 12 3.13 6.35 0.75
C ARG A 12 4.07 5.31 1.40
N ALA A 13 4.59 4.35 0.61
CA ALA A 13 5.59 3.40 1.09
C ALA A 13 6.89 4.11 1.53
N ALA A 14 7.30 5.15 0.82
CA ALA A 14 8.45 5.97 1.25
C ALA A 14 8.25 6.52 2.67
N SER A 15 7.03 6.94 3.00
CA SER A 15 6.73 7.45 4.34
C SER A 15 6.71 6.36 5.41
N ILE A 16 6.10 5.19 5.14
CA ILE A 16 6.01 4.13 6.16
C ILE A 16 7.34 3.42 6.43
N TYR A 17 8.29 3.50 5.50
CA TYR A 17 9.62 2.88 5.65
C TYR A 17 10.76 3.90 5.82
N GLY A 18 10.42 5.14 6.07
CA GLY A 18 11.40 6.18 6.39
C GLY A 18 12.48 6.36 5.34
N SER A 19 12.13 6.30 4.03
CA SER A 19 13.10 6.16 2.95
C SER A 19 14.08 7.35 2.81
N ALA A 20 13.69 8.55 3.27
CA ALA A 20 14.56 9.74 3.29
C ALA A 20 15.19 9.99 4.66
N LEU A 21 14.82 9.22 5.69
CA LEU A 21 15.31 9.43 7.05
C LEU A 21 16.73 8.86 7.23
N GLU A 22 17.56 9.61 7.94
CA GLU A 22 18.84 9.11 8.40
C GLU A 22 18.65 7.99 9.44
N LYS A 23 19.52 6.98 9.38
CA LYS A 23 19.56 5.91 10.39
C LYS A 23 20.19 6.42 11.67
N SER A 24 19.37 6.74 12.65
CA SER A 24 19.79 7.27 13.94
C SER A 24 18.71 7.09 14.99
N ALA A 25 19.06 7.34 16.25
CA ALA A 25 18.08 7.34 17.35
C ALA A 25 16.96 8.37 17.16
N THR A 26 17.19 9.44 16.40
CA THR A 26 16.24 10.50 16.09
C THR A 26 15.63 10.39 14.69
N GLY A 27 16.07 9.45 13.88
CA GLY A 27 15.56 9.14 12.55
C GLY A 27 14.94 7.77 12.45
N HIS A 28 15.24 7.04 11.37
CA HIS A 28 14.81 5.66 11.14
C HIS A 28 15.60 4.69 12.05
N VAL A 29 14.91 3.86 12.82
CA VAL A 29 15.49 2.86 13.71
C VAL A 29 15.40 1.47 13.08
N ASP A 30 14.20 1.04 12.72
CA ASP A 30 13.89 -0.19 11.99
C ASP A 30 12.49 -0.11 11.37
N SER A 31 12.09 -1.13 10.61
CA SER A 31 10.77 -1.21 9.99
C SER A 31 9.74 -2.01 10.79
N GLY A 32 10.08 -2.50 11.99
CA GLY A 32 9.23 -3.38 12.80
C GLY A 32 9.21 -4.84 12.35
N LEU A 33 9.66 -5.13 11.12
CA LEU A 33 9.84 -6.48 10.56
C LEU A 33 11.30 -6.78 10.20
N GLY A 34 12.18 -5.81 10.31
CA GLY A 34 13.59 -5.87 10.03
C GLY A 34 14.24 -4.50 10.11
N LYS A 35 15.54 -4.41 9.88
CA LYS A 35 16.28 -3.15 10.06
C LYS A 35 15.93 -2.09 9.02
N GLN A 36 15.70 -2.48 7.79
CA GLN A 36 15.26 -1.61 6.70
C GLN A 36 14.84 -2.42 5.49
N VAL A 37 14.07 -1.79 4.60
CA VAL A 37 13.86 -2.31 3.23
C VAL A 37 15.12 -2.01 2.40
N ILE A 38 15.70 -3.05 1.80
CA ILE A 38 16.87 -2.91 0.90
C ILE A 38 16.34 -2.71 -0.51
N PHE A 39 16.74 -1.61 -1.14
CA PHE A 39 16.42 -1.33 -2.54
C PHE A 39 17.55 -1.80 -3.45
N GLY A 40 17.20 -2.47 -4.54
CA GLY A 40 18.13 -2.97 -5.54
C GLY A 40 17.43 -3.18 -6.88
N SER A 41 18.08 -3.92 -7.78
CA SER A 41 17.43 -4.36 -9.01
C SER A 41 16.32 -5.34 -8.68
N THR A 42 15.14 -5.11 -9.25
CA THR A 42 13.97 -5.96 -9.06
C THR A 42 13.48 -6.50 -10.39
N SER A 43 13.03 -7.76 -10.39
CA SER A 43 12.40 -8.42 -11.51
C SER A 43 11.29 -9.32 -11.00
N ILE A 44 10.51 -9.90 -11.90
CA ILE A 44 9.46 -10.88 -11.59
C ILE A 44 9.86 -12.22 -12.23
N LEU A 45 9.91 -13.26 -11.41
CA LEU A 45 9.95 -14.63 -11.88
C LEU A 45 8.57 -15.25 -11.61
N GLN A 46 7.86 -15.63 -12.68
CA GLN A 46 6.57 -16.28 -12.53
C GLN A 46 6.73 -17.71 -11.99
N PRO A 47 5.90 -18.12 -10.99
CA PRO A 47 5.95 -19.49 -10.50
C PRO A 47 5.51 -20.47 -11.61
N ASN A 48 6.19 -21.61 -11.70
CA ASN A 48 5.81 -22.70 -12.59
C ASN A 48 4.92 -23.75 -11.91
N VAL A 49 4.81 -23.69 -10.58
CA VAL A 49 3.86 -24.50 -9.78
C VAL A 49 3.05 -23.55 -8.91
N VAL A 50 1.73 -23.64 -9.01
CA VAL A 50 0.81 -22.79 -8.24
C VAL A 50 0.10 -23.65 -7.19
N ILE A 51 0.09 -23.17 -5.94
CA ILE A 51 -0.64 -23.79 -4.82
C ILE A 51 -2.00 -23.10 -4.72
N ASP A 52 -3.01 -23.64 -5.40
CA ASP A 52 -4.37 -23.09 -5.50
C ASP A 52 -5.41 -23.87 -4.66
N LYS A 53 -5.01 -25.00 -4.06
CA LYS A 53 -5.84 -25.84 -3.19
C LYS A 53 -5.49 -25.61 -1.72
N GLY A 54 -6.38 -26.00 -0.81
CA GLY A 54 -6.17 -25.85 0.62
C GLY A 54 -4.87 -26.50 1.14
N GLN A 55 -4.57 -27.73 0.65
CA GLN A 55 -3.32 -28.43 0.96
C GLN A 55 -2.76 -29.08 -0.31
N VAL A 56 -1.44 -28.97 -0.50
CA VAL A 56 -0.70 -29.65 -1.60
C VAL A 56 0.60 -30.20 -1.05
N ASN A 57 0.86 -31.49 -1.29
CA ASN A 57 2.10 -32.14 -0.92
C ASN A 57 2.99 -32.28 -2.16
N LEU A 58 4.24 -31.82 -2.05
CA LEU A 58 5.23 -31.86 -3.13
C LEU A 58 6.56 -32.38 -2.59
N VAL A 59 7.27 -33.08 -3.47
CA VAL A 59 8.69 -33.40 -3.25
C VAL A 59 9.51 -32.47 -4.13
N VAL A 60 10.33 -31.62 -3.53
CA VAL A 60 11.22 -30.70 -4.23
C VAL A 60 12.65 -31.03 -3.87
N ASP A 61 13.43 -31.46 -4.85
CA ASP A 61 14.84 -31.88 -4.68
C ASP A 61 15.04 -32.91 -3.55
N GLY A 62 14.13 -33.90 -3.47
CA GLY A 62 14.16 -34.96 -2.46
C GLY A 62 13.70 -34.54 -1.05
N VAL A 63 13.14 -33.37 -0.92
CA VAL A 63 12.56 -32.84 0.33
C VAL A 63 11.03 -32.85 0.22
N ASP A 64 10.37 -33.44 1.22
CA ASP A 64 8.91 -33.43 1.35
C ASP A 64 8.45 -32.09 1.91
N PHE A 65 7.48 -31.47 1.22
CA PHE A 65 6.79 -30.26 1.62
C PHE A 65 5.29 -30.51 1.71
N GLU A 66 4.68 -30.01 2.76
CA GLU A 66 3.24 -29.88 2.91
C GLU A 66 2.88 -28.39 2.84
N PHE A 67 2.35 -27.94 1.68
CA PHE A 67 1.95 -26.54 1.49
C PHE A 67 0.49 -26.35 1.90
N TYR A 68 0.20 -25.24 2.57
CA TYR A 68 -1.14 -24.82 2.97
C TYR A 68 -1.45 -23.45 2.40
N ASN A 69 -2.44 -23.36 1.52
CA ASN A 69 -2.90 -22.11 0.93
C ASN A 69 -3.77 -21.34 1.94
N MET A 70 -3.43 -20.09 2.23
CA MET A 70 -4.09 -19.22 3.21
C MET A 70 -4.48 -17.86 2.61
N PRO A 71 -5.23 -17.83 1.49
CA PRO A 71 -5.51 -16.60 0.76
C PRO A 71 -6.29 -15.60 1.62
N SER A 72 -6.05 -14.30 1.37
CA SER A 72 -6.71 -13.17 2.07
C SER A 72 -6.40 -13.04 3.56
N SER A 73 -5.40 -13.79 4.07
CA SER A 73 -4.84 -13.55 5.41
C SER A 73 -3.90 -12.34 5.39
N GLU A 74 -2.58 -12.54 5.33
CA GLU A 74 -1.61 -11.44 5.20
C GLU A 74 -1.64 -10.83 3.79
N ALA A 75 -1.81 -11.62 2.77
CA ALA A 75 -1.89 -11.21 1.37
C ALA A 75 -3.06 -11.89 0.64
N PRO A 76 -3.49 -11.39 -0.54
CA PRO A 76 -4.47 -12.07 -1.37
C PRO A 76 -4.06 -13.50 -1.77
N ALA A 77 -2.75 -13.71 -1.97
CA ALA A 77 -2.12 -15.01 -2.17
C ALA A 77 -1.06 -15.21 -1.09
N GLU A 78 -1.37 -16.03 -0.11
CA GLU A 78 -0.49 -16.35 1.01
C GLU A 78 -0.46 -17.86 1.23
N MET A 79 0.68 -18.40 1.61
CA MET A 79 0.81 -19.82 1.92
C MET A 79 1.85 -20.04 3.01
N THR A 80 1.62 -21.09 3.81
CA THR A 80 2.58 -21.63 4.77
C THR A 80 3.01 -23.01 4.33
N PHE A 81 4.08 -23.56 4.91
CA PHE A 81 4.46 -24.93 4.63
C PHE A 81 5.11 -25.63 5.85
N TYR A 82 4.97 -26.94 5.88
CA TYR A 82 5.58 -27.81 6.86
C TYR A 82 6.59 -28.76 6.21
N LEU A 83 7.68 -29.02 6.89
CA LEU A 83 8.75 -29.94 6.52
C LEU A 83 8.77 -31.11 7.48
N PRO A 84 8.07 -32.23 7.20
CA PRO A 84 7.83 -33.32 8.15
C PRO A 84 9.11 -33.93 8.69
N ARG A 85 10.13 -34.13 7.84
CA ARG A 85 11.43 -34.70 8.23
C ARG A 85 12.12 -33.91 9.34
N TRP A 86 11.98 -32.59 9.35
CA TRP A 86 12.62 -31.71 10.33
C TRP A 86 11.64 -31.18 11.38
N LYS A 87 10.40 -31.58 11.32
CA LYS A 87 9.32 -31.04 12.18
C LYS A 87 9.33 -29.50 12.19
N ALA A 88 9.60 -28.91 11.03
CA ALA A 88 9.80 -27.49 10.88
C ALA A 88 8.64 -26.84 10.10
N PHE A 89 8.05 -25.81 10.68
CA PHE A 89 6.94 -25.06 10.09
C PHE A 89 7.40 -23.66 9.68
N CYS A 90 7.16 -23.32 8.42
CA CYS A 90 7.30 -21.98 7.90
C CYS A 90 5.96 -21.26 7.96
N GLY A 91 5.84 -20.27 8.80
CA GLY A 91 4.64 -19.46 8.95
C GLY A 91 4.54 -18.32 7.95
N ALA A 92 5.46 -18.21 6.98
CA ALA A 92 5.53 -17.10 6.00
C ALA A 92 5.37 -15.72 6.68
N GLU A 93 4.35 -14.92 6.34
CA GLU A 93 3.96 -13.72 7.07
C GLU A 93 2.64 -13.88 7.85
N VAL A 94 1.98 -15.06 7.76
CA VAL A 94 0.78 -15.37 8.57
C VAL A 94 1.09 -15.30 10.06
N LEU A 95 2.30 -15.66 10.43
CA LEU A 95 2.83 -15.63 11.80
C LEU A 95 4.13 -14.84 11.86
N SER A 96 4.29 -14.01 12.87
CA SER A 96 5.51 -13.21 13.08
C SER A 96 5.79 -12.99 14.56
N HIS A 97 6.89 -12.30 14.90
CA HIS A 97 7.21 -11.94 16.28
C HIS A 97 6.74 -10.51 16.63
N THR A 98 5.71 -10.03 15.97
CA THR A 98 5.09 -8.71 16.22
C THR A 98 3.61 -8.76 15.81
N MET A 99 2.82 -7.80 16.28
CA MET A 99 1.50 -7.55 15.72
C MET A 99 1.66 -7.08 14.27
N HIS A 100 1.21 -7.90 13.32
CA HIS A 100 1.20 -7.48 11.92
C HIS A 100 0.06 -6.50 11.65
N ASN A 101 0.16 -5.71 10.58
CA ASN A 101 -0.94 -4.83 10.19
C ASN A 101 -2.04 -5.58 9.42
N VAL A 102 -3.30 -5.27 9.73
CA VAL A 102 -4.49 -5.75 9.00
C VAL A 102 -4.73 -4.89 7.75
N LEU A 103 -4.24 -3.65 7.75
CA LEU A 103 -4.17 -2.78 6.58
C LEU A 103 -2.79 -2.16 6.49
N THR A 104 -2.12 -2.35 5.38
CA THR A 104 -0.86 -1.66 5.10
C THR A 104 -1.13 -0.17 4.82
N LEU A 105 -0.49 0.72 5.60
CA LEU A 105 -0.75 2.17 5.51
C LEU A 105 -0.29 2.82 4.19
N ARG A 106 0.53 2.15 3.38
CA ARG A 106 0.82 2.58 2.00
C ARG A 106 -0.39 2.46 1.06
N GLY A 107 -1.30 1.58 1.39
CA GLY A 107 -2.46 1.22 0.58
C GLY A 107 -2.39 -0.24 0.13
N ALA A 108 -3.47 -0.95 0.34
CA ALA A 108 -3.74 -2.31 -0.11
C ALA A 108 -5.22 -2.62 0.17
N LYS A 109 -5.72 -3.76 -0.31
CA LYS A 109 -6.99 -4.28 0.21
C LYS A 109 -6.85 -4.59 1.68
N VAL A 110 -7.93 -4.36 2.43
CA VAL A 110 -7.99 -4.73 3.85
C VAL A 110 -7.93 -6.24 3.96
N ARG A 111 -7.08 -6.75 4.82
CA ARG A 111 -6.94 -8.17 5.14
C ARG A 111 -8.08 -8.63 6.03
N ASP A 112 -8.45 -9.89 5.94
CA ASP A 112 -9.51 -10.48 6.78
C ASP A 112 -8.92 -11.00 8.09
N ALA A 113 -9.07 -10.24 9.17
CA ALA A 113 -8.54 -10.61 10.48
C ALA A 113 -9.21 -11.86 11.07
N LEU A 114 -10.49 -12.11 10.76
CA LEU A 114 -11.20 -13.32 11.19
C LEU A 114 -10.65 -14.55 10.47
N LEU A 115 -10.58 -14.47 9.15
CA LEU A 115 -10.05 -15.56 8.33
C LEU A 115 -8.60 -15.86 8.68
N TRP A 116 -7.79 -14.82 8.92
CA TRP A 116 -6.41 -14.94 9.38
C TRP A 116 -6.31 -15.71 10.69
N SER A 117 -7.13 -15.36 11.69
CA SER A 117 -7.22 -16.09 12.96
C SER A 117 -7.62 -17.56 12.75
N ASN A 118 -8.57 -17.84 11.86
CA ASN A 118 -9.01 -19.19 11.57
C ASN A 118 -7.88 -20.04 10.96
N TYR A 119 -7.12 -19.51 10.00
CA TYR A 119 -5.98 -20.21 9.41
C TYR A 119 -4.88 -20.55 10.42
N ILE A 120 -4.62 -19.65 11.39
CA ILE A 120 -3.69 -19.96 12.48
C ILE A 120 -4.22 -21.12 13.33
N GLY A 121 -5.51 -21.14 13.64
CA GLY A 121 -6.15 -22.26 14.34
C GLY A 121 -6.01 -23.58 13.58
N GLU A 122 -6.32 -23.58 12.30
CA GLU A 122 -6.15 -24.76 11.44
C GLU A 122 -4.69 -25.24 11.38
N ALA A 123 -3.72 -24.32 11.40
CA ALA A 123 -2.31 -24.68 11.46
C ALA A 123 -1.95 -25.32 12.81
N ILE A 124 -2.46 -24.80 13.93
CA ILE A 124 -2.26 -25.39 15.27
C ILE A 124 -2.75 -26.84 15.31
N ASP A 125 -3.95 -27.09 14.78
CA ASP A 125 -4.57 -28.43 14.78
C ASP A 125 -3.76 -29.47 13.97
N ARG A 126 -2.95 -29.03 13.00
CA ARG A 126 -2.12 -29.91 12.14
C ARG A 126 -0.71 -30.12 12.65
N LEU A 127 -0.21 -29.24 13.50
CA LEU A 127 1.19 -29.16 13.90
C LEU A 127 1.46 -29.85 15.25
N ASP A 128 0.96 -31.06 15.45
CA ASP A 128 1.10 -31.86 16.69
C ASP A 128 2.56 -32.21 17.03
N GLN A 129 3.44 -32.20 16.03
CA GLN A 129 4.86 -32.58 16.19
C GLN A 129 5.85 -31.46 15.83
N VAL A 130 5.39 -30.21 15.69
CA VAL A 130 6.29 -29.09 15.34
C VAL A 130 7.35 -28.89 16.44
N GLU A 131 8.60 -28.78 16.01
CA GLU A 131 9.76 -28.51 16.90
C GLU A 131 10.49 -27.23 16.53
N VAL A 132 10.33 -26.77 15.28
CA VAL A 132 10.94 -25.53 14.77
C VAL A 132 9.86 -24.73 14.05
N PHE A 133 9.74 -23.47 14.42
CA PHE A 133 8.94 -22.46 13.72
C PHE A 133 9.87 -21.39 13.16
N PHE A 134 9.70 -21.03 11.91
CA PHE A 134 10.37 -19.90 11.27
C PHE A 134 9.41 -19.18 10.30
N ASN A 135 9.77 -17.97 9.94
CA ASN A 135 8.92 -17.10 9.10
C ASN A 135 9.78 -16.19 8.23
N SER A 136 9.14 -15.32 7.45
CA SER A 136 9.82 -14.38 6.55
C SER A 136 10.61 -13.29 7.29
N HIS A 137 10.29 -13.05 8.57
CA HIS A 137 10.86 -12.00 9.40
C HIS A 137 11.24 -12.55 10.77
N HIS A 138 12.23 -11.90 11.44
CA HIS A 138 12.69 -12.25 12.76
C HIS A 138 13.44 -13.58 12.81
N TRP A 139 13.66 -14.10 14.02
CA TRP A 139 14.40 -15.33 14.31
C TRP A 139 13.47 -16.53 14.49
N PRO A 140 13.99 -17.76 14.36
CA PRO A 140 13.19 -18.97 14.61
C PRO A 140 12.81 -19.14 16.08
N THR A 141 11.76 -19.93 16.32
CA THR A 141 11.35 -20.41 17.65
C THR A 141 11.50 -21.92 17.70
N TRP A 142 12.02 -22.45 18.81
CA TRP A 142 12.21 -23.89 19.04
C TRP A 142 11.38 -24.38 20.23
N GLY A 143 10.93 -25.62 20.14
CA GLY A 143 10.18 -26.34 21.16
C GLY A 143 8.66 -26.23 20.96
N HIS A 144 8.03 -27.41 20.90
CA HIS A 144 6.61 -27.57 20.56
C HIS A 144 5.69 -26.66 21.39
N GLU A 145 5.74 -26.78 22.72
CA GLU A 145 4.84 -26.02 23.61
C GLU A 145 4.97 -24.51 23.43
N ARG A 146 6.20 -24.03 23.24
CA ARG A 146 6.47 -22.59 23.03
C ARG A 146 5.91 -22.12 21.70
N ILE A 147 6.05 -22.92 20.65
CA ILE A 147 5.54 -22.61 19.30
C ILE A 147 4.00 -22.55 19.34
N ILE A 148 3.36 -23.59 19.87
CA ILE A 148 1.90 -23.65 19.95
C ILE A 148 1.34 -22.48 20.80
N THR A 149 1.98 -22.19 21.94
CA THR A 149 1.58 -21.04 22.77
C THR A 149 1.68 -19.72 22.01
N GLN A 150 2.77 -19.50 21.27
CA GLN A 150 2.94 -18.29 20.43
C GLN A 150 1.87 -18.21 19.34
N MET A 151 1.57 -19.32 18.66
CA MET A 151 0.55 -19.38 17.62
C MET A 151 -0.84 -19.08 18.19
N GLN A 152 -1.21 -19.70 19.33
CA GLN A 152 -2.47 -19.43 20.01
C GLN A 152 -2.62 -17.96 20.40
N GLN A 153 -1.59 -17.34 20.94
CA GLN A 153 -1.61 -15.95 21.34
C GLN A 153 -1.76 -15.02 20.14
N GLN A 154 -1.13 -15.31 19.00
CA GLN A 154 -1.35 -14.54 17.76
C GLN A 154 -2.75 -14.76 17.17
N GLN A 155 -3.26 -15.98 17.18
CA GLN A 155 -4.65 -16.29 16.83
C GLN A 155 -5.63 -15.46 17.66
N ASP A 156 -5.46 -15.46 18.97
CA ASP A 156 -6.30 -14.73 19.91
C ASP A 156 -6.23 -13.23 19.70
N MET A 157 -5.06 -12.68 19.38
CA MET A 157 -4.87 -11.26 19.10
C MET A 157 -5.67 -10.80 17.88
N TYR A 158 -5.59 -11.54 16.76
CA TYR A 158 -6.36 -11.21 15.56
C TYR A 158 -7.85 -11.38 15.80
N ARG A 159 -8.24 -12.46 16.46
CA ARG A 159 -9.64 -12.73 16.81
C ARG A 159 -10.19 -11.66 17.75
N PHE A 160 -9.44 -11.29 18.78
CA PHE A 160 -9.81 -10.21 19.69
C PHE A 160 -9.97 -8.88 18.95
N THR A 161 -9.02 -8.55 18.08
CA THR A 161 -9.08 -7.30 17.29
C THR A 161 -10.33 -7.25 16.43
N HIS A 162 -10.65 -8.35 15.76
CA HIS A 162 -11.85 -8.49 14.95
C HIS A 162 -13.12 -8.38 15.80
N ASP A 163 -13.30 -9.28 16.76
CA ASP A 163 -14.56 -9.46 17.48
C ASP A 163 -14.88 -8.21 18.33
N GLN A 164 -13.87 -7.62 19.00
CA GLN A 164 -14.10 -6.44 19.82
C GLN A 164 -14.32 -5.16 19.00
N THR A 165 -13.74 -5.08 17.80
CA THR A 165 -14.06 -3.98 16.88
C THR A 165 -15.52 -4.04 16.48
N LEU A 166 -16.01 -5.20 16.03
CA LEU A 166 -17.41 -5.35 15.63
C LEU A 166 -18.37 -5.20 16.82
N ARG A 167 -18.02 -5.71 17.99
CA ARG A 167 -18.83 -5.53 19.21
C ARG A 167 -19.04 -4.03 19.54
N LEU A 168 -17.98 -3.23 19.46
CA LEU A 168 -18.07 -1.79 19.72
C LEU A 168 -18.80 -1.06 18.58
N ALA A 169 -18.56 -1.41 17.32
CA ALA A 169 -19.29 -0.86 16.18
C ALA A 169 -20.80 -1.14 16.29
N ASN A 170 -21.19 -2.35 16.70
CA ASN A 170 -22.60 -2.75 16.88
C ASN A 170 -23.34 -2.01 18.02
N ILE A 171 -22.62 -1.29 18.88
CA ILE A 171 -23.19 -0.40 19.88
C ILE A 171 -22.96 1.07 19.56
N GLY A 172 -22.60 1.39 18.30
CA GLY A 172 -22.57 2.74 17.77
C GLY A 172 -21.23 3.48 17.84
N TYR A 173 -20.13 2.80 18.22
CA TYR A 173 -18.81 3.45 18.22
C TYR A 173 -18.29 3.65 16.81
N THR A 174 -17.77 4.83 16.55
CA THR A 174 -17.05 5.16 15.31
C THR A 174 -15.65 4.53 15.26
N PRO A 175 -15.02 4.41 14.09
CA PRO A 175 -13.68 3.83 14.00
C PRO A 175 -12.61 4.58 14.83
N ARG A 176 -12.78 5.91 15.04
CA ARG A 176 -11.86 6.69 15.88
C ARG A 176 -12.05 6.38 17.36
N GLU A 177 -13.30 6.24 17.81
CA GLU A 177 -13.64 5.88 19.20
C GLU A 177 -13.20 4.46 19.52
N ILE A 178 -13.43 3.49 18.63
CA ILE A 178 -12.95 2.11 18.78
C ILE A 178 -11.43 2.08 18.92
N ALA A 179 -10.71 2.76 18.04
CA ALA A 179 -9.26 2.83 18.07
C ALA A 179 -8.69 3.44 19.36
N ALA A 180 -9.43 4.36 19.99
CA ALA A 180 -9.05 4.95 21.26
C ALA A 180 -9.42 4.08 22.49
N ALA A 181 -10.52 3.35 22.42
CA ALA A 181 -11.05 2.56 23.52
C ALA A 181 -10.44 1.15 23.62
N LEU A 182 -10.08 0.55 22.46
CA LEU A 182 -9.66 -0.84 22.41
C LEU A 182 -8.26 -1.05 23.01
N LYS A 183 -8.16 -2.03 23.92
CA LYS A 183 -6.89 -2.41 24.56
C LYS A 183 -6.82 -3.93 24.61
N LEU A 184 -5.65 -4.50 24.33
CA LEU A 184 -5.43 -5.92 24.52
C LEU A 184 -5.64 -6.32 25.98
N PRO A 185 -6.25 -7.48 26.25
CA PRO A 185 -6.34 -8.00 27.60
C PRO A 185 -4.96 -8.25 28.20
N LYS A 186 -4.85 -8.21 29.54
CA LYS A 186 -3.55 -8.37 30.24
C LYS A 186 -2.83 -9.66 29.88
N SER A 187 -3.56 -10.75 29.60
CA SER A 187 -3.01 -12.05 29.18
C SER A 187 -2.27 -11.98 27.84
N LEU A 188 -2.62 -11.05 26.95
CA LEU A 188 -1.98 -10.85 25.64
C LEU A 188 -1.00 -9.69 25.65
N ALA A 189 -1.33 -8.57 26.32
CA ALA A 189 -0.57 -7.32 26.25
C ALA A 189 0.89 -7.41 26.73
N GLY A 190 1.21 -8.38 27.58
CA GLY A 190 2.57 -8.60 28.10
C GLY A 190 3.50 -9.38 27.16
N ASN A 191 2.99 -9.96 26.09
CA ASN A 191 3.78 -10.82 25.20
C ASN A 191 4.53 -10.02 24.15
N PHE A 192 5.83 -10.26 24.01
CA PHE A 192 6.70 -9.56 23.06
C PHE A 192 6.20 -9.65 21.63
N HIS A 193 5.80 -10.82 21.16
CA HIS A 193 5.36 -11.08 19.80
C HIS A 193 3.95 -10.58 19.49
N LEU A 194 3.27 -9.93 20.45
CA LEU A 194 1.99 -9.26 20.24
C LEU A 194 2.09 -7.73 20.33
N ARG A 195 3.32 -7.20 20.51
CA ARG A 195 3.57 -5.76 20.60
C ARG A 195 3.37 -5.10 19.23
N GLY A 196 3.01 -3.83 19.28
CA GLY A 196 2.67 -3.03 18.12
C GLY A 196 3.88 -2.43 17.37
N TYR A 197 4.95 -3.21 17.15
CA TYR A 197 6.16 -2.71 16.49
C TYR A 197 5.99 -2.44 15.01
N TYR A 198 5.09 -3.16 14.34
CA TYR A 198 4.75 -2.98 12.92
C TYR A 198 3.30 -2.53 12.75
N GLY A 199 2.31 -3.41 12.95
CA GLY A 199 0.92 -3.03 13.10
C GLY A 199 0.67 -2.34 14.45
N THR A 200 -0.51 -1.75 14.64
CA THR A 200 -0.98 -1.29 15.94
C THR A 200 -2.43 -1.69 16.14
N LEU A 201 -2.83 -1.95 17.39
CA LEU A 201 -4.23 -2.24 17.70
C LEU A 201 -5.16 -1.11 17.20
N SER A 202 -4.67 0.14 17.28
CA SER A 202 -5.40 1.34 16.86
C SER A 202 -5.68 1.36 15.35
N HIS A 203 -4.70 1.13 14.48
CA HIS A 203 -5.00 1.13 13.05
C HIS A 203 -5.58 -0.20 12.56
N ASN A 204 -5.26 -1.31 13.22
CA ASN A 204 -5.85 -2.62 12.90
C ASN A 204 -7.36 -2.64 13.19
N SER A 205 -7.83 -2.04 14.29
CA SER A 205 -9.26 -1.92 14.55
C SER A 205 -9.99 -1.05 13.52
N ARG A 206 -9.37 0.05 13.07
CA ARG A 206 -9.92 0.85 11.96
C ARG A 206 -9.95 0.07 10.65
N ALA A 207 -8.96 -0.80 10.42
CA ALA A 207 -8.93 -1.66 9.25
C ALA A 207 -10.06 -2.70 9.27
N VAL A 208 -10.31 -3.35 10.41
CA VAL A 208 -11.47 -4.25 10.60
C VAL A 208 -12.78 -3.50 10.38
N TYR A 209 -12.92 -2.29 10.94
CA TYR A 209 -14.11 -1.47 10.71
C TYR A 209 -14.30 -1.20 9.21
N GLN A 210 -13.24 -0.78 8.52
CA GLN A 210 -13.27 -0.50 7.08
C GLN A 210 -13.61 -1.74 6.25
N HIS A 211 -13.17 -2.92 6.66
CA HIS A 211 -13.47 -4.18 5.98
C HIS A 211 -14.98 -4.45 5.88
N TYR A 212 -15.73 -4.12 6.94
CA TYR A 212 -17.18 -4.37 7.01
C TYR A 212 -18.04 -3.17 6.60
N PHE A 213 -17.63 -1.96 6.95
CA PHE A 213 -18.47 -0.75 6.85
C PHE A 213 -17.95 0.29 5.85
N GLY A 214 -16.74 0.10 5.29
CA GLY A 214 -16.12 1.06 4.40
C GLY A 214 -15.61 2.32 5.13
N TRP A 215 -15.54 3.43 4.39
CA TRP A 215 -14.96 4.68 4.89
C TRP A 215 -15.94 5.55 5.70
N TYR A 216 -17.25 5.38 5.49
CA TYR A 216 -18.27 6.22 6.09
C TYR A 216 -18.62 5.76 7.51
N ASP A 217 -18.63 6.69 8.45
CA ASP A 217 -18.85 6.44 9.87
C ASP A 217 -20.32 6.55 10.31
N GLY A 218 -21.24 6.83 9.37
CA GLY A 218 -22.68 6.99 9.62
C GLY A 218 -23.12 8.41 9.99
N ASN A 219 -22.18 9.33 10.30
CA ASN A 219 -22.52 10.70 10.64
C ASN A 219 -22.73 11.54 9.36
N PRO A 220 -23.92 12.15 9.13
CA PRO A 220 -24.18 12.96 7.95
C PRO A 220 -23.19 14.11 7.73
N ALA A 221 -22.58 14.66 8.79
CA ALA A 221 -21.57 15.71 8.66
C ALA A 221 -20.29 15.23 7.95
N ASN A 222 -20.02 13.93 7.96
CA ASN A 222 -18.84 13.31 7.34
C ASN A 222 -19.16 12.64 5.99
N LEU A 223 -20.41 12.80 5.47
CA LEU A 223 -20.82 12.17 4.21
C LEU A 223 -20.17 12.85 3.00
N ASP A 224 -20.16 14.18 2.99
CA ASP A 224 -19.62 15.01 1.89
C ASP A 224 -18.87 16.23 2.48
N PRO A 225 -17.72 16.01 3.14
CA PRO A 225 -16.94 17.08 3.72
C PRO A 225 -16.25 17.91 2.61
N LEU A 226 -15.97 19.18 2.90
CA LEU A 226 -15.20 20.03 2.01
C LEU A 226 -13.82 19.43 1.70
N PRO A 227 -13.26 19.68 0.49
CA PRO A 227 -11.87 19.33 0.20
C PRO A 227 -10.90 19.94 1.24
N PRO A 228 -9.76 19.26 1.53
CA PRO A 228 -8.87 19.66 2.62
C PRO A 228 -8.43 21.12 2.60
N LEU A 229 -8.13 21.69 1.44
CA LEU A 229 -7.72 23.09 1.28
C LEU A 229 -8.85 24.04 1.70
N HIS A 230 -10.04 23.88 1.12
CA HIS A 230 -11.19 24.75 1.44
C HIS A 230 -11.64 24.59 2.89
N ALA A 231 -11.64 23.37 3.42
CA ALA A 231 -11.91 23.13 4.84
C ALA A 231 -10.90 23.87 5.73
N ALA A 232 -9.62 23.84 5.37
CA ALA A 232 -8.56 24.50 6.12
C ALA A 232 -8.74 26.03 6.18
N GLU A 233 -9.06 26.66 5.05
CA GLU A 233 -9.34 28.10 4.97
C GLU A 233 -10.46 28.50 5.93
N HIS A 234 -11.59 27.77 5.92
CA HIS A 234 -12.72 28.02 6.82
C HIS A 234 -12.37 27.76 8.31
N TYR A 235 -11.66 26.67 8.62
CA TYR A 235 -11.24 26.40 9.99
C TYR A 235 -10.32 27.49 10.52
N VAL A 236 -9.37 27.98 9.73
CA VAL A 236 -8.45 29.05 10.14
C VAL A 236 -9.21 30.35 10.39
N GLU A 237 -10.13 30.74 9.49
CA GLU A 237 -11.00 31.88 9.68
C GLU A 237 -11.84 31.75 10.97
N PHE A 238 -12.57 30.65 11.12
CA PHE A 238 -13.45 30.38 12.24
C PHE A 238 -12.72 30.34 13.59
N MET A 239 -11.48 29.88 13.62
CA MET A 239 -10.66 29.82 14.85
C MET A 239 -9.95 31.15 15.21
N GLY A 240 -10.14 32.21 14.40
CA GLY A 240 -9.62 33.55 14.66
C GLY A 240 -8.29 33.87 13.98
N GLY A 241 -7.94 33.12 12.93
CA GLY A 241 -6.74 33.33 12.13
C GLY A 241 -5.51 32.56 12.62
N ALA A 242 -4.49 32.53 11.78
CA ALA A 242 -3.28 31.74 12.00
C ALA A 242 -2.56 32.11 13.32
N ASP A 243 -2.42 33.40 13.64
CA ASP A 243 -1.72 33.85 14.85
C ASP A 243 -2.44 33.39 16.14
N ALA A 244 -3.78 33.43 16.13
CA ALA A 244 -4.58 32.98 17.27
C ALA A 244 -4.46 31.46 17.46
N ILE A 245 -4.42 30.71 16.36
CA ILE A 245 -4.22 29.25 16.38
C ILE A 245 -2.82 28.91 16.89
N LEU A 246 -1.76 29.55 16.37
CA LEU A 246 -0.37 29.35 16.81
C LEU A 246 -0.21 29.60 18.30
N SER A 247 -0.75 30.73 18.80
CA SER A 247 -0.71 31.06 20.22
C SER A 247 -1.37 29.99 21.10
N LYS A 248 -2.55 29.51 20.73
CA LYS A 248 -3.25 28.45 21.44
C LYS A 248 -2.51 27.11 21.33
N ALA A 249 -2.04 26.75 20.12
CA ALA A 249 -1.31 25.52 19.85
C ALA A 249 -0.04 25.41 20.71
N ALA A 250 0.70 26.50 20.91
CA ALA A 250 1.87 26.53 21.80
C ALA A 250 1.51 26.13 23.25
N ALA A 251 0.37 26.55 23.78
CA ALA A 251 -0.07 26.15 25.11
C ALA A 251 -0.44 24.65 25.20
N TYR A 252 -1.02 24.08 24.13
CA TYR A 252 -1.31 22.64 24.05
C TYR A 252 -0.02 21.82 23.87
N GLN A 253 0.92 22.30 23.07
CA GLN A 253 2.22 21.68 22.89
C GLN A 253 3.01 21.60 24.21
N ALA A 254 2.99 22.66 25.00
CA ALA A 254 3.61 22.67 26.34
C ALA A 254 3.00 21.64 27.31
N ARG A 255 1.75 21.20 27.08
CA ARG A 255 1.09 20.13 27.83
C ARG A 255 1.30 18.73 27.23
N GLY A 256 2.03 18.61 26.13
CA GLY A 256 2.26 17.34 25.43
C GLY A 256 1.07 16.84 24.60
N GLU A 257 0.08 17.69 24.31
CA GLU A 257 -1.10 17.34 23.53
C GLU A 257 -0.83 17.38 22.00
N TYR A 258 0.27 16.74 21.57
CA TYR A 258 0.81 16.81 20.21
C TYR A 258 -0.17 16.34 19.12
N ARG A 259 -1.06 15.38 19.42
CA ARG A 259 -2.07 14.93 18.47
C ARG A 259 -3.03 16.06 18.11
N TRP A 260 -3.49 16.80 19.12
CA TRP A 260 -4.36 17.96 18.92
C TRP A 260 -3.63 19.10 18.19
N VAL A 261 -2.38 19.38 18.60
CA VAL A 261 -1.52 20.38 17.92
C VAL A 261 -1.37 20.03 16.44
N ALA A 262 -1.14 18.75 16.11
CA ALA A 262 -1.02 18.29 14.72
C ALA A 262 -2.33 18.49 13.93
N GLU A 263 -3.49 18.20 14.52
CA GLU A 263 -4.79 18.40 13.87
C GLU A 263 -5.06 19.87 13.54
N VAL A 264 -4.85 20.78 14.49
CA VAL A 264 -5.16 22.21 14.26
C VAL A 264 -4.15 22.91 13.38
N LEU A 265 -2.86 22.58 13.50
CA LEU A 265 -1.81 23.21 12.68
C LEU A 265 -1.80 22.68 11.23
N ASN A 266 -2.28 21.47 10.99
CA ASN A 266 -2.50 20.99 9.65
C ASN A 266 -3.41 21.94 8.85
N HIS A 267 -4.46 22.49 9.48
CA HIS A 267 -5.32 23.47 8.80
C HIS A 267 -4.57 24.77 8.48
N VAL A 268 -3.69 25.25 9.39
CA VAL A 268 -2.91 26.46 9.11
C VAL A 268 -1.95 26.24 7.96
N VAL A 269 -1.25 25.10 7.93
CA VAL A 269 -0.29 24.76 6.84
C VAL A 269 -1.00 24.56 5.50
N PHE A 270 -2.22 24.00 5.49
CA PHE A 270 -2.99 23.86 4.26
C PHE A 270 -3.57 25.18 3.77
N ALA A 271 -4.03 26.07 4.67
CA ALA A 271 -4.55 27.38 4.28
C ALA A 271 -3.44 28.36 3.85
N ASP A 272 -2.25 28.25 4.45
CA ASP A 272 -1.07 29.07 4.15
C ASP A 272 0.19 28.21 4.18
N PRO A 273 0.54 27.58 3.03
CA PRO A 273 1.72 26.72 2.94
C PRO A 273 3.07 27.46 3.06
N ASP A 274 3.07 28.78 3.05
CA ASP A 274 4.26 29.61 3.28
C ASP A 274 4.46 30.02 4.74
N ASN A 275 3.54 29.68 5.63
CA ASN A 275 3.59 29.98 7.05
C ASN A 275 4.68 29.16 7.76
N ARG A 276 5.87 29.73 7.84
CA ARG A 276 7.06 29.08 8.44
C ARG A 276 6.86 28.72 9.91
N ALA A 277 6.15 29.57 10.68
CA ALA A 277 5.90 29.31 12.09
C ALA A 277 4.99 28.10 12.31
N ALA A 278 3.93 28.01 11.51
CA ALA A 278 3.02 26.86 11.54
C ALA A 278 3.73 25.56 11.12
N LYS A 279 4.52 25.58 10.04
CA LYS A 279 5.33 24.43 9.61
C LYS A 279 6.31 23.98 10.69
N ALA A 280 7.03 24.90 11.30
CA ALA A 280 8.01 24.58 12.36
C ALA A 280 7.34 23.94 13.57
N MET A 281 6.21 24.50 14.03
CA MET A 281 5.46 23.96 15.18
C MET A 281 4.80 22.61 14.86
N LEU A 282 4.27 22.44 13.65
CA LEU A 282 3.71 21.16 13.19
C LEU A 282 4.80 20.08 13.09
N ALA A 283 5.97 20.44 12.55
CA ALA A 283 7.12 19.55 12.48
C ALA A 283 7.59 19.09 13.86
N ASP A 284 7.61 19.99 14.85
CA ASP A 284 7.95 19.61 16.24
C ASP A 284 6.89 18.67 16.84
N ALA A 285 5.60 18.94 16.62
CA ALA A 285 4.53 18.03 17.06
C ALA A 285 4.67 16.64 16.43
N TYR A 286 4.99 16.55 15.14
CA TYR A 286 5.24 15.28 14.46
C TYR A 286 6.49 14.58 14.99
N ARG A 287 7.59 15.30 15.31
CA ARG A 287 8.77 14.70 15.97
C ARG A 287 8.40 14.04 17.29
N GLN A 288 7.65 14.74 18.13
CA GLN A 288 7.22 14.20 19.43
C GLN A 288 6.33 12.95 19.25
N LEU A 289 5.39 12.97 18.32
CA LEU A 289 4.55 11.82 18.00
C LEU A 289 5.36 10.65 17.45
N GLY A 290 6.35 10.92 16.61
CA GLY A 290 7.28 9.91 16.09
C GLY A 290 8.14 9.28 17.17
N TYR A 291 8.70 10.08 18.07
CA TYR A 291 9.55 9.57 19.18
C TYR A 291 8.76 8.77 20.21
N GLN A 292 7.46 9.03 20.38
CA GLN A 292 6.57 8.33 21.30
C GLN A 292 5.91 7.09 20.66
N ALA A 293 6.01 6.91 19.34
CA ALA A 293 5.40 5.80 18.65
C ALA A 293 6.16 4.49 18.92
N GLU A 294 5.45 3.45 19.40
CA GLU A 294 5.99 2.09 19.49
C GLU A 294 6.13 1.45 18.11
N SER A 295 5.18 1.72 17.22
CA SER A 295 5.22 1.23 15.84
C SER A 295 6.25 1.99 15.02
N SER A 296 7.18 1.24 14.43
CA SER A 296 8.18 1.79 13.50
C SER A 296 7.55 2.50 12.31
N LEU A 297 6.45 1.95 11.77
CA LEU A 297 5.72 2.58 10.67
C LEU A 297 5.12 3.93 11.07
N TRP A 298 4.54 4.03 12.26
CA TRP A 298 3.99 5.29 12.76
C TRP A 298 5.09 6.31 13.03
N ARG A 299 6.20 5.86 13.61
CA ARG A 299 7.39 6.68 13.81
C ARG A 299 7.87 7.26 12.49
N ASP A 300 8.08 6.40 11.50
CA ASP A 300 8.59 6.83 10.20
C ASP A 300 7.61 7.75 9.46
N ILE A 301 6.29 7.48 9.51
CA ILE A 301 5.27 8.37 8.92
C ILE A 301 5.36 9.78 9.51
N TYR A 302 5.46 9.90 10.83
CA TYR A 302 5.56 11.21 11.48
C TYR A 302 6.87 11.92 11.12
N LEU A 303 8.00 11.22 11.18
CA LEU A 303 9.32 11.80 10.88
C LEU A 303 9.48 12.13 9.39
N MET A 304 8.91 11.35 8.48
CA MET A 304 8.82 11.69 7.06
C MET A 304 7.92 12.92 6.82
N GLY A 305 6.87 13.09 7.63
CA GLY A 305 6.07 14.30 7.63
C GLY A 305 6.88 15.55 8.06
N VAL A 306 7.82 15.39 9.01
CA VAL A 306 8.78 16.44 9.35
C VAL A 306 9.67 16.77 8.18
N ASP A 307 10.28 15.76 7.55
CA ASP A 307 11.18 15.95 6.40
C ASP A 307 10.46 16.67 5.26
N GLU A 308 9.22 16.30 4.96
CA GLU A 308 8.43 16.95 3.90
C GLU A 308 8.08 18.41 4.23
N LEU A 309 7.77 18.75 5.49
CA LEU A 309 7.53 20.14 5.90
C LEU A 309 8.78 21.02 5.78
N GLU A 310 9.97 20.46 5.98
CA GLU A 310 11.25 21.16 5.98
C GLU A 310 11.91 21.20 4.59
N ASN A 311 11.81 20.10 3.82
CA ASN A 311 12.58 19.88 2.60
C ASN A 311 11.70 19.66 1.35
N GLY A 312 10.36 19.57 1.52
CA GLY A 312 9.42 19.21 0.45
C GLY A 312 9.29 17.69 0.24
N PRO A 313 8.49 17.27 -0.72
CA PRO A 313 8.21 15.85 -0.94
C PRO A 313 9.49 15.08 -1.33
N PRO A 314 9.66 13.83 -0.87
CA PRO A 314 10.85 13.05 -1.17
C PRO A 314 10.95 12.78 -2.66
N LYS A 315 12.18 12.86 -3.20
CA LYS A 315 12.47 12.45 -4.57
C LYS A 315 12.44 10.93 -4.66
N MET A 316 11.38 10.41 -5.28
CA MET A 316 11.21 8.97 -5.42
C MET A 316 12.15 8.40 -6.49
N ARG A 317 12.86 7.31 -6.13
CA ARG A 317 13.44 6.42 -7.13
C ARG A 317 12.42 5.30 -7.38
N SER A 318 11.65 5.43 -8.45
CA SER A 318 10.64 4.41 -8.79
C SER A 318 11.31 3.12 -9.21
N VAL A 319 11.27 2.11 -8.35
CA VAL A 319 11.69 0.74 -8.68
C VAL A 319 10.67 0.09 -9.62
N ALA A 320 9.38 0.39 -9.42
CA ALA A 320 8.28 -0.15 -10.23
C ALA A 320 8.25 0.40 -11.67
N SER A 321 8.99 1.47 -11.96
CA SER A 321 9.16 2.01 -13.32
C SER A 321 10.46 1.57 -13.99
N SER A 322 11.25 0.68 -13.36
CA SER A 322 12.43 0.14 -14.05
C SER A 322 11.99 -0.63 -15.28
N ALA A 323 12.64 -0.40 -16.42
CA ALA A 323 12.34 -1.10 -17.66
C ALA A 323 12.43 -2.64 -17.51
N ALA A 324 13.35 -3.10 -16.66
CA ALA A 324 13.50 -4.51 -16.34
C ALA A 324 12.25 -5.10 -15.66
N PHE A 325 11.69 -4.40 -14.65
CA PHE A 325 10.47 -4.84 -13.98
C PHE A 325 9.27 -4.82 -14.94
N LEU A 326 9.07 -3.72 -15.68
CA LEU A 326 7.93 -3.57 -16.59
C LEU A 326 7.96 -4.59 -17.73
N ASN A 327 9.15 -5.00 -18.18
CA ASN A 327 9.29 -6.04 -19.20
C ASN A 327 8.80 -7.42 -18.73
N GLU A 328 8.86 -7.70 -17.44
CA GLU A 328 8.39 -8.98 -16.88
C GLU A 328 6.89 -8.96 -16.50
N VAL A 329 6.27 -7.79 -16.37
CA VAL A 329 4.82 -7.68 -16.09
C VAL A 329 4.03 -8.22 -17.27
N PRO A 330 3.08 -9.19 -17.10
CA PRO A 330 2.21 -9.66 -18.18
C PRO A 330 1.48 -8.50 -18.87
N LEU A 331 1.34 -8.56 -20.20
CA LEU A 331 0.72 -7.48 -20.97
C LEU A 331 -0.69 -7.14 -20.50
N LEU A 332 -1.48 -8.14 -20.11
CA LEU A 332 -2.84 -7.92 -19.60
C LEU A 332 -2.82 -7.03 -18.34
N GLU A 333 -1.89 -7.28 -17.41
CA GLU A 333 -1.75 -6.46 -16.21
C GLU A 333 -1.25 -5.04 -16.54
N PHE A 334 -0.39 -4.92 -17.54
CA PHE A 334 0.05 -3.63 -18.03
C PHE A 334 -1.11 -2.84 -18.70
N MET A 335 -2.01 -3.50 -19.45
CA MET A 335 -3.18 -2.85 -20.04
C MET A 335 -4.16 -2.34 -18.96
N LYS A 336 -4.30 -3.06 -17.83
CA LYS A 336 -5.03 -2.56 -16.64
C LYS A 336 -4.42 -1.27 -16.11
N ALA A 337 -3.09 -1.23 -15.98
CA ALA A 337 -2.39 -0.02 -15.53
C ALA A 337 -2.49 1.13 -16.54
N LEU A 338 -2.48 0.83 -17.84
CA LEU A 338 -2.63 1.83 -18.88
C LEU A 338 -4.00 2.50 -18.84
N SER A 339 -5.07 1.73 -18.55
CA SER A 339 -6.43 2.30 -18.51
C SER A 339 -6.60 3.37 -17.44
N VAL A 340 -5.91 3.28 -16.30
CA VAL A 340 -5.96 4.30 -15.24
C VAL A 340 -5.09 5.53 -15.53
N LYS A 341 -4.33 5.53 -16.62
CA LYS A 341 -3.58 6.71 -17.08
C LYS A 341 -4.39 7.63 -17.99
N LEU A 342 -5.57 7.23 -18.44
CA LEU A 342 -6.39 8.09 -19.28
C LEU A 342 -6.80 9.34 -18.50
N ASP A 343 -6.49 10.50 -19.07
CA ASP A 343 -6.92 11.80 -18.58
C ASP A 343 -8.31 12.09 -19.18
N ALA A 344 -9.33 12.02 -18.34
CA ALA A 344 -10.72 12.10 -18.77
C ALA A 344 -11.07 13.45 -19.43
N ASP A 345 -10.48 14.55 -18.92
CA ASP A 345 -10.71 15.90 -19.46
C ASP A 345 -10.10 16.03 -20.86
N LYS A 346 -8.90 15.48 -21.07
CA LYS A 346 -8.27 15.48 -22.41
C LYS A 346 -8.94 14.52 -23.37
N ALA A 347 -9.59 13.48 -22.86
CA ALA A 347 -10.28 12.47 -23.65
C ALA A 347 -11.75 12.85 -23.95
N GLU A 348 -12.23 14.00 -23.47
CA GLU A 348 -13.60 14.42 -23.70
C GLU A 348 -13.88 14.59 -25.20
N GLY A 349 -14.96 13.95 -25.68
CA GLY A 349 -15.35 13.94 -27.08
C GLY A 349 -14.54 13.02 -27.99
N GLU A 350 -13.47 12.40 -27.49
CA GLU A 350 -12.67 11.45 -28.28
C GLU A 350 -13.31 10.06 -28.35
N ALA A 351 -13.33 9.51 -29.56
CA ALA A 351 -13.68 8.13 -29.82
C ALA A 351 -12.58 7.51 -30.69
N LEU A 352 -11.83 6.59 -30.12
CA LEU A 352 -10.63 6.00 -30.75
C LEU A 352 -10.66 4.49 -30.64
N VAL A 353 -10.23 3.81 -31.71
CA VAL A 353 -9.97 2.36 -31.71
C VAL A 353 -8.57 2.13 -32.26
N ILE A 354 -7.70 1.52 -31.46
CA ILE A 354 -6.31 1.26 -31.81
C ILE A 354 -6.04 -0.26 -31.71
N ASN A 355 -5.60 -0.87 -32.77
CA ASN A 355 -5.05 -2.22 -32.76
C ASN A 355 -3.57 -2.18 -32.38
N ILE A 356 -3.14 -3.07 -31.51
CA ILE A 356 -1.73 -3.25 -31.14
C ILE A 356 -1.35 -4.71 -31.34
N ARG A 357 -0.32 -4.95 -32.14
CA ARG A 357 0.32 -6.24 -32.29
C ARG A 357 1.71 -6.22 -31.67
N PHE A 358 1.94 -7.05 -30.67
CA PHE A 358 3.25 -7.26 -30.06
C PHE A 358 4.02 -8.33 -30.82
N SER A 359 5.00 -7.89 -31.62
CA SER A 359 5.73 -8.77 -32.54
C SER A 359 6.68 -9.76 -31.85
N ASP A 360 7.08 -9.46 -30.63
CA ASP A 360 7.97 -10.28 -29.79
C ASP A 360 7.22 -11.29 -28.90
N LEU A 361 5.92 -11.14 -28.72
CA LEU A 361 5.10 -11.98 -27.82
C LEU A 361 3.95 -12.71 -28.53
N ASP A 362 3.74 -12.44 -29.82
CA ASP A 362 2.60 -12.93 -30.63
C ASP A 362 1.23 -12.69 -29.95
N GLN A 363 1.11 -11.55 -29.28
CA GLN A 363 -0.11 -11.12 -28.61
C GLN A 363 -0.66 -9.87 -29.29
N ASN A 364 -2.00 -9.79 -29.37
CA ASN A 364 -2.69 -8.65 -29.96
C ASN A 364 -3.71 -8.09 -28.97
N PHE A 365 -3.82 -6.77 -28.95
CA PHE A 365 -4.80 -6.06 -28.16
C PHE A 365 -5.55 -5.03 -29.00
N VAL A 366 -6.80 -4.84 -28.69
CA VAL A 366 -7.61 -3.71 -29.17
C VAL A 366 -7.84 -2.77 -28.01
N LEU A 367 -7.40 -1.53 -28.17
CA LEU A 367 -7.68 -0.43 -27.23
C LEU A 367 -8.81 0.42 -27.79
N GLN A 368 -9.76 0.76 -26.94
CA GLN A 368 -10.91 1.59 -27.33
C GLN A 368 -11.12 2.71 -26.29
N VAL A 369 -11.06 3.95 -26.76
CA VAL A 369 -11.48 5.13 -25.97
C VAL A 369 -12.89 5.54 -26.39
N ARG A 370 -13.78 5.65 -25.41
CA ARG A 370 -15.14 6.18 -25.59
C ARG A 370 -15.66 6.71 -24.26
N ASN A 371 -16.41 7.80 -24.29
CA ASN A 371 -16.95 8.43 -23.09
C ASN A 371 -15.88 8.67 -22.02
N SER A 372 -14.68 9.11 -22.43
CA SER A 372 -13.51 9.32 -21.55
C SER A 372 -13.09 8.09 -20.74
N VAL A 373 -13.30 6.87 -21.26
CA VAL A 373 -12.90 5.61 -20.66
C VAL A 373 -12.05 4.80 -21.65
N LEU A 374 -10.93 4.28 -21.22
CA LEU A 374 -10.07 3.37 -22.00
C LEU A 374 -10.41 1.92 -21.69
N TYR A 375 -10.93 1.22 -22.67
CA TYR A 375 -11.13 -0.22 -22.66
C TYR A 375 -9.99 -0.93 -23.37
N TYR A 376 -9.72 -2.15 -22.97
CA TYR A 376 -8.79 -3.04 -23.64
C TYR A 376 -9.36 -4.45 -23.72
N ARG A 377 -9.03 -5.16 -24.79
CA ARG A 377 -9.36 -6.58 -24.96
C ARG A 377 -8.27 -7.27 -25.73
N GLU A 378 -7.91 -8.47 -25.36
CA GLU A 378 -7.09 -9.34 -26.17
C GLU A 378 -7.93 -9.86 -27.33
N ALA A 379 -7.56 -9.52 -28.55
CA ALA A 379 -8.28 -9.87 -29.77
C ALA A 379 -7.35 -9.71 -30.97
N ALA A 380 -7.65 -10.42 -32.06
CA ALA A 380 -6.81 -10.39 -33.27
C ALA A 380 -6.68 -8.96 -33.83
N THR A 381 -7.78 -8.34 -34.22
CA THR A 381 -7.87 -6.95 -34.70
C THR A 381 -9.33 -6.48 -34.67
N ASP A 382 -9.52 -5.17 -34.69
CA ASP A 382 -10.81 -4.56 -34.99
C ASP A 382 -10.71 -3.96 -36.40
N PRO A 383 -11.58 -4.34 -37.36
CA PRO A 383 -11.54 -3.82 -38.72
C PRO A 383 -11.93 -2.35 -38.84
N LYS A 384 -12.49 -1.76 -37.77
CA LYS A 384 -12.87 -0.36 -37.70
C LYS A 384 -11.84 0.48 -36.93
N ALA A 385 -10.66 -0.05 -36.68
CA ALA A 385 -9.62 0.67 -35.98
C ALA A 385 -9.15 1.90 -36.74
N ASP A 386 -8.97 3.02 -36.01
CA ASP A 386 -8.41 4.26 -36.55
C ASP A 386 -6.94 4.10 -36.96
N ALA A 387 -6.23 3.26 -36.21
CA ALA A 387 -4.83 2.91 -36.48
C ALA A 387 -4.49 1.51 -35.95
N SER A 388 -3.52 0.88 -36.58
CA SER A 388 -2.92 -0.38 -36.15
C SER A 388 -1.41 -0.22 -35.98
N LEU A 389 -0.91 -0.69 -34.84
CA LEU A 389 0.49 -0.63 -34.44
C LEU A 389 1.10 -2.04 -34.42
N THR A 390 2.29 -2.19 -35.00
CA THR A 390 3.11 -3.38 -34.76
C THR A 390 4.44 -2.94 -34.20
N LEU A 391 4.75 -3.40 -32.97
CA LEU A 391 5.95 -3.03 -32.23
C LEU A 391 6.29 -4.11 -31.19
N THR A 392 7.44 -4.01 -30.55
CA THR A 392 7.77 -4.84 -29.39
C THR A 392 7.18 -4.27 -28.10
N LYS A 393 7.08 -5.11 -27.08
CA LYS A 393 6.64 -4.70 -25.74
C LYS A 393 7.52 -3.56 -25.19
N SER A 394 8.84 -3.69 -25.31
CA SER A 394 9.78 -2.66 -24.85
C SER A 394 9.54 -1.30 -25.50
N MET A 395 9.27 -1.27 -26.81
CA MET A 395 8.96 -0.05 -27.54
C MET A 395 7.65 0.58 -27.07
N PHE A 396 6.62 -0.24 -26.82
CA PHE A 396 5.36 0.23 -26.29
C PHE A 396 5.50 0.86 -24.88
N LEU A 397 6.29 0.23 -24.02
CA LEU A 397 6.63 0.77 -22.70
C LEU A 397 7.33 2.13 -22.80
N GLY A 398 8.24 2.29 -23.76
CA GLY A 398 8.91 3.57 -24.03
C GLY A 398 7.96 4.69 -24.45
N LEU A 399 6.97 4.37 -25.32
CA LEU A 399 5.92 5.30 -25.73
C LEU A 399 5.02 5.72 -24.55
N VAL A 400 4.51 4.76 -23.80
CA VAL A 400 3.64 5.02 -22.64
C VAL A 400 4.38 5.74 -21.52
N GLY A 401 5.67 5.49 -21.38
CA GLY A 401 6.55 6.17 -20.43
C GLY A 401 7.02 7.57 -20.87
N GLY A 402 6.68 7.99 -22.10
CA GLY A 402 7.13 9.29 -22.64
C GLY A 402 8.62 9.39 -22.90
N GLN A 403 9.34 8.26 -22.95
CA GLN A 403 10.78 8.21 -23.23
C GLN A 403 11.10 8.45 -24.72
N VAL A 404 10.17 8.09 -25.58
CA VAL A 404 10.24 8.27 -27.03
C VAL A 404 8.89 8.76 -27.55
N SER A 405 8.90 9.54 -28.63
CA SER A 405 7.67 9.98 -29.29
C SER A 405 7.25 9.01 -30.40
N VAL A 406 5.95 9.01 -30.71
CA VAL A 406 5.41 8.25 -31.87
C VAL A 406 6.13 8.65 -33.16
N LEU A 407 6.37 9.96 -33.37
CA LEU A 407 7.01 10.47 -34.58
C LEU A 407 8.47 10.03 -34.71
N ASP A 408 9.20 9.98 -33.58
CA ASP A 408 10.60 9.52 -33.60
C ASP A 408 10.70 8.04 -33.92
N MET A 409 9.76 7.22 -33.39
CA MET A 409 9.70 5.80 -33.69
C MET A 409 9.34 5.51 -35.16
N ILE A 410 8.40 6.27 -35.73
CA ILE A 410 8.06 6.14 -37.16
C ILE A 410 9.25 6.50 -38.04
N LYS A 411 9.99 7.58 -37.71
CA LYS A 411 11.19 8.00 -38.47
C LYS A 411 12.34 6.99 -38.42
N SER A 412 12.40 6.19 -37.35
CA SER A 412 13.44 5.15 -37.17
C SER A 412 13.09 3.78 -37.76
N ASP A 413 11.95 3.65 -38.46
CA ASP A 413 11.38 2.39 -38.95
C ASP A 413 11.16 1.33 -37.85
N ALA A 414 11.25 1.73 -36.61
CA ALA A 414 11.07 0.85 -35.46
C ALA A 414 9.58 0.52 -35.16
N LEU A 415 8.68 1.37 -35.66
CA LEU A 415 7.24 1.24 -35.50
C LEU A 415 6.56 1.13 -36.86
N LYS A 416 5.80 0.06 -37.08
CA LYS A 416 4.91 -0.04 -38.23
C LYS A 416 3.54 0.45 -37.87
N VAL A 417 3.05 1.46 -38.58
CA VAL A 417 1.73 2.05 -38.41
C VAL A 417 0.92 1.84 -39.67
N ASP A 418 -0.27 1.31 -39.55
CA ASP A 418 -1.30 1.29 -40.57
C ASP A 418 -2.49 2.11 -40.10
N GLY A 419 -3.05 2.98 -40.97
CA GLY A 419 -4.12 3.90 -40.63
C GLY A 419 -3.64 5.30 -40.22
N SER A 420 -4.35 5.96 -39.30
CA SER A 420 -4.13 7.37 -39.00
C SER A 420 -3.06 7.62 -37.92
N VAL A 421 -1.90 8.12 -38.33
CA VAL A 421 -0.84 8.58 -37.41
C VAL A 421 -1.34 9.68 -36.48
N LEU A 422 -2.22 10.57 -36.95
CA LEU A 422 -2.77 11.65 -36.13
C LEU A 422 -3.62 11.09 -34.97
N ARG A 423 -4.49 10.12 -35.23
CA ARG A 423 -5.32 9.46 -34.20
C ARG A 423 -4.46 8.75 -33.17
N LEU A 424 -3.34 8.20 -33.62
CA LEU A 424 -2.36 7.58 -32.72
C LEU A 424 -1.68 8.61 -31.80
N ILE A 425 -1.27 9.77 -32.35
CA ILE A 425 -0.72 10.87 -31.56
C ILE A 425 -1.75 11.35 -30.55
N THR A 426 -3.02 11.52 -30.96
CA THR A 426 -4.12 11.86 -30.07
C THR A 426 -4.22 10.83 -28.93
N PHE A 427 -4.21 9.52 -29.23
CA PHE A 427 -4.28 8.49 -28.20
C PHE A 427 -3.18 8.62 -27.12
N PHE A 428 -1.92 8.81 -27.53
CA PHE A 428 -0.85 8.95 -26.54
C PHE A 428 -0.89 10.30 -25.81
N SER A 429 -1.41 11.35 -26.42
CA SER A 429 -1.52 12.69 -25.79
C SER A 429 -2.59 12.79 -24.69
N ILE A 430 -3.60 11.93 -24.74
CA ILE A 430 -4.65 11.87 -23.72
C ILE A 430 -4.28 10.97 -22.53
N LEU A 431 -3.10 10.36 -22.54
CA LEU A 431 -2.57 9.64 -21.38
C LEU A 431 -1.87 10.61 -20.43
N GLY A 432 -2.29 10.60 -19.17
CA GLY A 432 -1.71 11.42 -18.11
C GLY A 432 -0.34 10.90 -17.66
N ALA A 433 0.53 11.82 -17.26
CA ALA A 433 1.76 11.48 -16.57
C ALA A 433 1.47 11.04 -15.13
N SER A 434 2.19 10.05 -14.64
CA SER A 434 2.18 9.73 -13.20
C SER A 434 3.07 10.70 -12.46
N ASN A 435 2.60 11.20 -11.31
CA ASN A 435 3.41 11.93 -10.34
C ASN A 435 3.57 11.05 -9.11
N ASP A 436 4.78 10.68 -8.76
CA ASP A 436 5.14 9.86 -7.60
C ASP A 436 5.82 10.68 -6.48
N SER A 437 5.91 12.00 -6.67
CA SER A 437 6.50 12.95 -5.72
C SER A 437 5.50 14.04 -5.29
N PHE A 438 4.21 13.70 -5.18
CA PHE A 438 3.19 14.65 -4.72
C PHE A 438 3.29 14.91 -3.22
N ASN A 439 2.82 16.09 -2.80
CA ASN A 439 2.74 16.47 -1.40
C ASN A 439 1.72 15.65 -0.62
N ILE A 440 1.96 15.42 0.68
CA ILE A 440 1.02 14.77 1.60
C ILE A 440 0.67 15.68 2.78
N VAL A 441 1.67 16.40 3.32
CA VAL A 441 1.49 17.25 4.52
C VAL A 441 1.35 18.73 4.19
N THR A 442 1.40 19.08 2.92
CA THR A 442 1.07 20.41 2.38
C THR A 442 0.13 20.26 1.18
N PRO A 443 -0.59 21.32 0.76
CA PRO A 443 -1.44 21.28 -0.43
C PRO A 443 -0.67 21.01 -1.71
#